data_eb0bbfcad67fce77fc6cf0ccbc4a9513
#
_entry.id   eb0bbfcad67fce77fc6cf0ccbc4a9513
#
_cell.length_a   1.000
_cell.length_b   1.000
_cell.length_c   1.000
_cell.angle_alpha   90.00
_cell.angle_beta   90.00
_cell.angle_gamma   90.00
#
_symmetry.space_group_name_H-M   'P 1'
#
loop_
_entity.id
_entity.type
_entity.pdbx_description
1 polymer ?
#
loop_
_entity_poly.entity_id
_entity_poly.type
_entity_poly.pdbx_seq_one_letter_code
_entity_poly.pdbx_strand_id
1 'polypeptide(L)'
;MRYNRVLLWTGVIVAGMAVVAGCDNNTNDENSRGLELIELTPKQEIEAYIADHWAEYEGYSEKPTKYIALSFDDGPCAPSNSGGTAAMLAALETAKVKATFFVIGQNVRANKAVAQAIADAGHELGNHSDGYDSLGSKLVETITASLNAASLLISEITGEAPVLFRAPNLDHGANLSQVCTNMGMALIDGNVHNDWPGSSAAIKNSVLSNPQDGGIILLHENNTSQGNTMAVLPEIISGLREKGFWIMTVSELAIVKEKKLEAGVRYGSIN
;
A
#
# COMPACT_ATOMS: atom_id res chain seq x y z
N MET A 1 -2.57 7.54 22.02
CA MET A 1 -2.44 6.59 20.89
C MET A 1 -1.19 6.98 20.13
N ARG A 2 -0.16 6.16 20.12
CA ARG A 2 1.06 6.44 19.37
C ARG A 2 0.78 6.03 17.93
N TYR A 3 0.75 6.99 17.02
CA TYR A 3 0.85 6.71 15.59
C TYR A 3 2.24 6.12 15.36
N ASN A 4 2.28 4.83 14.99
CA ASN A 4 3.51 4.21 14.57
C ASN A 4 4.01 4.94 13.34
N ARG A 5 5.28 5.29 13.34
CA ARG A 5 5.96 5.95 12.24
C ARG A 5 5.80 5.09 10.99
N VAL A 6 4.98 5.53 10.05
CA VAL A 6 5.02 5.02 8.68
C VAL A 6 6.44 5.27 8.19
N LEU A 7 7.17 4.21 7.85
CA LEU A 7 8.50 4.31 7.25
C LEU A 7 8.34 4.96 5.88
N LEU A 8 8.41 6.28 5.86
CA LEU A 8 8.44 7.04 4.62
C LEU A 8 9.75 6.76 3.88
N TRP A 9 9.66 6.19 2.79
CA TRP A 9 10.37 6.12 1.50
C TRP A 9 11.90 6.24 1.41
N THR A 10 12.60 6.69 2.40
CA THR A 10 14.05 6.72 2.41
C THR A 10 14.54 6.22 3.75
N GLY A 11 15.53 5.34 3.80
CA GLY A 11 16.20 4.91 5.03
C GLY A 11 16.89 6.05 5.81
N VAL A 12 16.35 7.26 5.72
CA VAL A 12 16.73 8.44 6.47
C VAL A 12 15.44 8.98 7.11
N ILE A 13 15.30 8.75 8.40
CA ILE A 13 14.33 9.44 9.24
C ILE A 13 14.79 10.90 9.33
N VAL A 14 14.36 11.72 8.40
CA VAL A 14 14.34 13.15 8.61
C VAL A 14 12.98 13.43 9.22
N ALA A 15 12.92 13.72 10.52
CA ALA A 15 11.75 14.38 11.08
C ALA A 15 11.54 15.62 10.22
N GLY A 16 10.43 15.67 9.47
CA GLY A 16 10.14 16.72 8.52
C GLY A 16 10.00 18.04 9.28
N MET A 17 11.06 18.81 9.32
CA MET A 17 11.06 20.15 9.87
C MET A 17 11.01 21.13 8.72
N ALA A 18 9.86 21.74 8.48
CA ALA A 18 9.78 22.88 7.59
C ALA A 18 10.32 24.12 8.31
N VAL A 19 11.31 24.77 7.69
CA VAL A 19 11.79 26.07 8.15
C VAL A 19 10.92 27.15 7.52
N VAL A 20 9.98 27.70 8.28
CA VAL A 20 9.18 28.84 7.83
C VAL A 20 9.86 30.11 8.35
N ALA A 21 10.31 30.97 7.44
CA ALA A 21 10.74 32.32 7.79
C ALA A 21 9.48 33.15 8.08
N GLY A 22 9.14 33.37 9.34
CA GLY A 22 8.08 34.27 9.73
C GLY A 22 8.44 35.71 9.37
N CYS A 23 7.70 36.31 8.44
CA CYS A 23 7.72 37.74 8.23
C CYS A 23 6.76 38.40 9.22
N ASP A 24 7.26 38.80 10.39
CA ASP A 24 6.52 39.68 11.28
C ASP A 24 6.82 41.13 10.89
N ASN A 25 5.81 41.83 10.37
CA ASN A 25 5.93 43.17 9.78
C ASN A 25 5.92 44.29 10.80
N ASN A 26 6.29 44.07 12.07
CA ASN A 26 6.15 45.13 13.03
C ASN A 26 7.09 45.09 14.26
N THR A 27 8.40 44.98 14.07
CA THR A 27 9.35 45.46 15.09
C THR A 27 10.73 45.76 14.47
N ASN A 28 11.31 46.94 14.81
CA ASN A 28 12.65 47.39 14.41
C ASN A 28 13.77 46.70 15.20
N ASP A 29 13.81 45.40 15.21
CA ASP A 29 14.89 44.62 15.83
C ASP A 29 15.49 43.64 14.80
N GLU A 30 16.64 44.05 14.23
CA GLU A 30 17.30 43.31 13.15
C GLU A 30 17.95 41.99 13.55
N ASN A 31 17.78 41.53 14.81
CA ASN A 31 18.55 40.40 15.32
C ASN A 31 17.73 39.20 15.92
N SER A 32 16.43 39.15 15.72
CA SER A 32 15.63 38.02 16.23
C SER A 32 14.70 37.44 15.18
N ARG A 33 15.24 37.00 14.03
CA ARG A 33 14.53 36.06 13.17
C ARG A 33 14.67 34.67 13.78
N GLY A 34 13.83 34.38 14.75
CA GLY A 34 13.68 33.04 15.25
C GLY A 34 13.13 32.12 14.15
N LEU A 35 13.94 31.16 13.72
CA LEU A 35 13.45 30.08 12.88
C LEU A 35 12.56 29.20 13.78
N GLU A 36 11.26 29.23 13.56
CA GLU A 36 10.34 28.34 14.23
C GLU A 36 10.32 27.01 13.44
N LEU A 37 10.73 25.93 14.09
CA LEU A 37 10.68 24.60 13.53
C LEU A 37 9.25 24.09 13.67
N ILE A 38 8.53 23.97 12.55
CA ILE A 38 7.18 23.41 12.52
C ILE A 38 7.31 21.92 12.20
N GLU A 39 6.80 21.06 13.10
CA GLU A 39 6.68 19.64 12.85
C GLU A 39 5.49 19.40 11.89
N LEU A 40 5.77 18.80 10.73
CA LEU A 40 4.75 18.46 9.75
C LEU A 40 3.90 17.27 10.23
N THR A 41 2.62 17.31 9.91
CA THR A 41 1.78 16.11 10.06
C THR A 41 2.17 15.07 9.00
N PRO A 42 1.88 13.76 9.21
CA PRO A 42 2.18 12.72 8.22
C PRO A 42 1.62 13.00 6.83
N LYS A 43 0.43 13.61 6.74
CA LYS A 43 -0.13 14.07 5.47
C LYS A 43 0.73 15.15 4.82
N GLN A 44 1.11 16.17 5.58
CA GLN A 44 1.95 17.26 5.06
C GLN A 44 3.32 16.76 4.62
N GLU A 45 3.90 15.76 5.29
CA GLU A 45 5.15 15.13 4.87
C GLU A 45 5.02 14.45 3.50
N ILE A 46 3.95 13.66 3.30
CA ILE A 46 3.67 12.99 2.02
C ILE A 46 3.42 14.03 0.92
N GLU A 47 2.58 15.03 1.18
CA GLU A 47 2.24 16.08 0.20
C GLU A 47 3.46 16.95 -0.17
N ALA A 48 4.34 17.25 0.80
CA ALA A 48 5.60 17.95 0.55
C ALA A 48 6.54 17.11 -0.32
N TYR A 49 6.70 15.82 0.02
CA TYR A 49 7.49 14.90 -0.80
C TYR A 49 6.99 14.86 -2.25
N ILE A 50 5.68 14.72 -2.46
CA ILE A 50 5.07 14.73 -3.80
C ILE A 50 5.37 16.06 -4.50
N ALA A 51 5.22 17.20 -3.80
CA ALA A 51 5.43 18.51 -4.37
C ALA A 51 6.86 18.72 -4.86
N ASP A 52 7.84 18.18 -4.15
CA ASP A 52 9.26 18.36 -4.44
C ASP A 52 9.76 17.40 -5.52
N HIS A 53 9.14 16.22 -5.67
CA HIS A 53 9.70 15.13 -6.48
C HIS A 53 8.87 14.69 -7.69
N TRP A 54 7.59 15.09 -7.81
CA TRP A 54 6.70 14.56 -8.87
C TRP A 54 7.28 14.68 -10.28
N ALA A 55 8.00 15.77 -10.56
CA ALA A 55 8.60 16.03 -11.88
C ALA A 55 9.76 15.09 -12.24
N GLU A 56 10.31 14.38 -11.25
CA GLU A 56 11.37 13.37 -11.45
C GLU A 56 10.84 12.02 -11.92
N TYR A 57 9.51 11.87 -11.94
CA TYR A 57 8.86 10.60 -12.25
C TYR A 57 8.30 10.63 -13.66
N GLU A 58 8.67 9.65 -14.46
CA GLU A 58 8.15 9.52 -15.81
C GLU A 58 6.63 9.35 -15.82
N GLY A 59 5.95 9.97 -16.78
CA GLY A 59 4.51 9.90 -16.99
C GLY A 59 3.70 11.06 -16.41
N TYR A 60 4.28 11.95 -15.60
CA TYR A 60 3.60 13.16 -15.16
C TYR A 60 3.86 14.34 -16.10
N SER A 61 2.81 15.00 -16.57
CA SER A 61 2.86 16.28 -17.28
C SER A 61 2.63 17.49 -16.36
N GLU A 62 2.01 17.24 -15.20
CA GLU A 62 1.72 18.25 -14.17
C GLU A 62 1.69 17.59 -12.78
N LYS A 63 1.73 18.41 -11.73
CA LYS A 63 1.66 17.92 -10.34
C LYS A 63 0.40 17.10 -10.13
N PRO A 64 0.50 15.85 -9.63
CA PRO A 64 -0.66 15.01 -9.35
C PRO A 64 -1.55 15.62 -8.26
N THR A 65 -2.85 15.51 -8.45
CA THR A 65 -3.89 16.00 -7.52
C THR A 65 -4.84 14.91 -7.07
N LYS A 66 -4.67 13.71 -7.59
CA LYS A 66 -5.46 12.52 -7.25
C LYS A 66 -4.55 11.43 -6.69
N TYR A 67 -5.08 10.63 -5.79
CA TYR A 67 -4.34 9.59 -5.09
C TYR A 67 -5.01 8.23 -5.27
N ILE A 68 -4.21 7.20 -5.48
CA ILE A 68 -4.69 5.83 -5.68
C ILE A 68 -3.73 4.84 -5.05
N ALA A 69 -4.26 3.82 -4.36
CA ALA A 69 -3.43 2.74 -3.85
C ALA A 69 -3.27 1.63 -4.88
N LEU A 70 -2.06 1.07 -4.95
CA LEU A 70 -1.76 -0.15 -5.71
C LEU A 70 -1.56 -1.30 -4.74
N SER A 71 -2.25 -2.41 -4.95
CA SER A 71 -2.10 -3.58 -4.08
C SER A 71 -2.09 -4.89 -4.86
N PHE A 72 -1.38 -5.87 -4.27
CA PHE A 72 -1.21 -7.21 -4.83
C PHE A 72 -1.55 -8.26 -3.79
N ASP A 73 -2.26 -9.32 -4.20
CA ASP A 73 -2.65 -10.44 -3.36
C ASP A 73 -1.84 -11.70 -3.66
N ASP A 74 -1.94 -12.71 -2.79
CA ASP A 74 -1.47 -14.07 -2.94
C ASP A 74 0.04 -14.31 -2.84
N GLY A 75 0.84 -13.27 -2.63
CA GLY A 75 2.29 -13.40 -2.49
C GLY A 75 2.78 -13.91 -1.13
N PRO A 76 4.10 -13.95 -0.94
CA PRO A 76 5.12 -13.80 -1.97
C PRO A 76 5.29 -15.06 -2.81
N CYS A 77 5.64 -14.86 -4.09
CA CYS A 77 5.89 -15.95 -5.02
C CYS A 77 7.37 -16.20 -5.22
N ALA A 78 7.74 -17.47 -5.27
CA ALA A 78 9.09 -17.87 -5.69
C ALA A 78 9.39 -17.37 -7.13
N PRO A 79 10.66 -17.18 -7.47
CA PRO A 79 11.05 -16.91 -8.85
C PRO A 79 10.49 -17.99 -9.79
N SER A 80 9.85 -17.57 -10.86
CA SER A 80 9.27 -18.45 -11.88
C SER A 80 9.65 -17.95 -13.27
N ASN A 81 9.31 -18.71 -14.31
CA ASN A 81 9.52 -18.27 -15.70
C ASN A 81 8.75 -16.99 -16.06
N SER A 82 7.72 -16.65 -15.30
CA SER A 82 6.96 -15.39 -15.39
C SER A 82 7.46 -14.29 -14.43
N GLY A 83 8.52 -14.55 -13.67
CA GLY A 83 9.25 -13.57 -12.87
C GLY A 83 9.01 -13.59 -11.37
N GLY A 84 7.82 -13.92 -10.89
CA GLY A 84 7.50 -13.91 -9.46
C GLY A 84 7.60 -12.53 -8.80
N THR A 85 7.52 -12.49 -7.46
CA THR A 85 7.58 -11.25 -6.67
C THR A 85 8.85 -10.43 -6.93
N ALA A 86 10.00 -11.07 -7.14
CA ALA A 86 11.27 -10.35 -7.40
C ALA A 86 11.21 -9.49 -8.66
N ALA A 87 10.59 -9.98 -9.74
CA ALA A 87 10.43 -9.19 -10.96
C ALA A 87 9.43 -8.04 -10.76
N MET A 88 8.38 -8.25 -9.96
CA MET A 88 7.44 -7.21 -9.60
C MET A 88 8.12 -6.08 -8.81
N LEU A 89 8.94 -6.44 -7.82
CA LEU A 89 9.72 -5.47 -7.05
C LEU A 89 10.67 -4.65 -7.95
N ALA A 90 11.36 -5.31 -8.91
CA ALA A 90 12.24 -4.61 -9.86
C ALA A 90 11.46 -3.62 -10.76
N ALA A 91 10.25 -3.99 -11.20
CA ALA A 91 9.39 -3.09 -11.99
C ALA A 91 8.89 -1.89 -11.16
N LEU A 92 8.49 -2.12 -9.90
CA LEU A 92 8.06 -1.07 -8.98
C LEU A 92 9.21 -0.15 -8.60
N GLU A 93 10.42 -0.68 -8.37
CA GLU A 93 11.62 0.09 -8.12
C GLU A 93 11.98 0.98 -9.31
N THR A 94 11.99 0.42 -10.52
CA THR A 94 12.24 1.18 -11.76
C THR A 94 11.24 2.32 -11.93
N ALA A 95 9.97 2.04 -11.62
CA ALA A 95 8.91 3.04 -11.67
C ALA A 95 8.90 3.96 -10.44
N LYS A 96 9.72 3.72 -9.43
CA LYS A 96 9.70 4.44 -8.15
C LYS A 96 8.28 4.47 -7.53
N VAL A 97 7.59 3.32 -7.45
CA VAL A 97 6.25 3.17 -6.88
C VAL A 97 6.32 2.25 -5.67
N LYS A 98 5.62 2.61 -4.60
CA LYS A 98 5.35 1.70 -3.49
C LYS A 98 3.93 1.15 -3.57
N ALA A 99 3.74 -0.05 -3.06
CA ALA A 99 2.48 -0.78 -3.12
C ALA A 99 2.26 -1.54 -1.81
N THR A 100 1.03 -2.00 -1.61
CA THR A 100 0.66 -2.89 -0.49
C THR A 100 0.58 -4.32 -0.99
N PHE A 101 1.27 -5.24 -0.32
CA PHE A 101 1.25 -6.67 -0.61
C PHE A 101 0.47 -7.40 0.47
N PHE A 102 -0.69 -7.95 0.14
CA PHE A 102 -1.45 -8.82 1.03
C PHE A 102 -0.94 -10.25 0.89
N VAL A 103 -0.12 -10.65 1.87
CA VAL A 103 0.65 -11.89 1.79
C VAL A 103 -0.01 -13.05 2.52
N ILE A 104 0.07 -14.25 1.93
CA ILE A 104 -0.40 -15.50 2.51
C ILE A 104 0.68 -16.12 3.38
N GLY A 105 0.34 -16.48 4.62
CA GLY A 105 1.31 -17.00 5.59
C GLY A 105 2.06 -18.24 5.11
N GLN A 106 1.42 -19.17 4.42
CA GLN A 106 2.09 -20.34 3.81
C GLN A 106 3.17 -19.90 2.80
N ASN A 107 2.89 -18.89 1.99
CA ASN A 107 3.82 -18.38 1.00
C ASN A 107 4.99 -17.63 1.66
N VAL A 108 4.72 -16.87 2.73
CA VAL A 108 5.77 -16.22 3.54
C VAL A 108 6.71 -17.26 4.13
N ARG A 109 6.18 -18.36 4.72
CA ARG A 109 7.03 -19.45 5.24
C ARG A 109 7.89 -20.09 4.17
N ALA A 110 7.33 -20.31 2.99
CA ALA A 110 8.04 -20.92 1.86
C ALA A 110 9.09 -19.99 1.26
N ASN A 111 8.88 -18.68 1.30
CA ASN A 111 9.68 -17.67 0.60
C ASN A 111 10.06 -16.49 1.51
N LYS A 112 10.52 -16.76 2.75
CA LYS A 112 10.77 -15.73 3.78
C LYS A 112 11.72 -14.62 3.28
N ALA A 113 12.77 -14.97 2.54
CA ALA A 113 13.69 -13.99 1.99
C ALA A 113 13.03 -13.05 0.96
N VAL A 114 12.05 -13.56 0.21
CA VAL A 114 11.29 -12.73 -0.75
C VAL A 114 10.33 -11.79 -0.01
N ALA A 115 9.66 -12.29 1.05
CA ALA A 115 8.83 -11.44 1.90
C ALA A 115 9.65 -10.33 2.59
N GLN A 116 10.87 -10.66 3.05
CA GLN A 116 11.79 -9.66 3.58
C GLN A 116 12.16 -8.60 2.54
N ALA A 117 12.43 -9.03 1.30
CA ALA A 117 12.75 -8.09 0.22
C ALA A 117 11.60 -7.12 -0.12
N ILE A 118 10.33 -7.54 0.04
CA ILE A 118 9.17 -6.63 -0.09
C ILE A 118 9.27 -5.51 0.96
N ALA A 119 9.51 -5.87 2.22
CA ALA A 119 9.62 -4.91 3.32
C ALA A 119 10.87 -4.01 3.17
N ASP A 120 12.02 -4.58 2.85
CA ASP A 120 13.29 -3.86 2.66
C ASP A 120 13.21 -2.85 1.51
N ALA A 121 12.40 -3.16 0.49
CA ALA A 121 12.10 -2.25 -0.61
C ALA A 121 11.10 -1.14 -0.22
N GLY A 122 10.62 -1.10 1.02
CA GLY A 122 9.71 -0.09 1.55
C GLY A 122 8.26 -0.25 1.09
N HIS A 123 7.84 -1.44 0.67
CA HIS A 123 6.45 -1.75 0.42
C HIS A 123 5.72 -2.13 1.72
N GLU A 124 4.41 -1.94 1.74
CA GLU A 124 3.57 -2.30 2.87
C GLU A 124 3.16 -3.78 2.81
N LEU A 125 3.23 -4.48 3.94
CA LEU A 125 2.74 -5.85 4.10
C LEU A 125 1.40 -5.86 4.83
N GLY A 126 0.36 -6.36 4.16
CA GLY A 126 -0.94 -6.66 4.73
C GLY A 126 -1.15 -8.17 4.91
N ASN A 127 -2.06 -8.55 5.79
CA ASN A 127 -2.41 -9.95 6.06
C ASN A 127 -3.44 -10.45 5.05
N HIS A 128 -3.15 -11.60 4.41
CA HIS A 128 -4.08 -12.32 3.50
C HIS A 128 -4.40 -13.72 4.01
N SER A 129 -4.50 -13.89 5.34
CA SER A 129 -4.65 -15.17 6.03
C SER A 129 -3.46 -16.13 5.88
N ASP A 130 -3.58 -17.33 6.48
CA ASP A 130 -2.52 -18.34 6.40
C ASP A 130 -2.54 -19.17 5.11
N GLY A 131 -3.69 -19.24 4.44
CA GLY A 131 -3.90 -20.00 3.20
C GLY A 131 -4.94 -19.35 2.29
N TYR A 132 -5.29 -20.05 1.21
CA TYR A 132 -6.23 -19.54 0.19
C TYR A 132 -7.71 -19.80 0.52
N ASP A 133 -8.00 -20.35 1.68
CA ASP A 133 -9.38 -20.74 2.04
C ASP A 133 -10.26 -19.50 2.28
N SER A 134 -11.48 -19.55 1.75
CA SER A 134 -12.53 -18.61 2.10
C SER A 134 -12.85 -18.67 3.60
N LEU A 135 -12.97 -17.51 4.24
CA LEU A 135 -13.12 -17.37 5.69
C LEU A 135 -14.52 -16.94 6.15
N GLY A 136 -15.36 -16.45 5.23
CA GLY A 136 -16.64 -15.83 5.58
C GLY A 136 -17.62 -16.72 6.37
N SER A 137 -17.55 -18.03 6.18
CA SER A 137 -18.40 -19.01 6.89
C SER A 137 -17.68 -19.79 8.01
N LYS A 138 -16.39 -19.49 8.26
CA LYS A 138 -15.60 -20.22 9.26
C LYS A 138 -15.92 -19.76 10.69
N LEU A 139 -15.59 -20.63 11.64
CA LEU A 139 -15.70 -20.32 13.07
C LEU A 139 -14.64 -19.28 13.49
N VAL A 140 -14.93 -18.53 14.53
CA VAL A 140 -14.04 -17.50 15.09
C VAL A 140 -12.66 -18.07 15.40
N GLU A 141 -12.58 -19.26 15.98
CA GLU A 141 -11.32 -19.91 16.34
C GLU A 141 -10.47 -20.22 15.10
N THR A 142 -11.11 -20.71 14.03
CA THR A 142 -10.43 -21.02 12.76
C THR A 142 -9.89 -19.76 12.10
N ILE A 143 -10.71 -18.71 12.03
CA ILE A 143 -10.31 -17.42 11.48
C ILE A 143 -9.16 -16.84 12.30
N THR A 144 -9.30 -16.80 13.63
CA THR A 144 -8.27 -16.27 14.54
C THR A 144 -6.95 -16.98 14.37
N ALA A 145 -6.96 -18.33 14.30
CA ALA A 145 -5.74 -19.12 14.09
C ALA A 145 -5.06 -18.77 12.77
N SER A 146 -5.83 -18.66 11.68
CA SER A 146 -5.32 -18.33 10.34
C SER A 146 -4.70 -16.93 10.29
N LEU A 147 -5.43 -15.93 10.79
CA LEU A 147 -4.94 -14.54 10.77
C LEU A 147 -3.72 -14.36 11.70
N ASN A 148 -3.72 -14.99 12.87
CA ASN A 148 -2.57 -14.96 13.79
C ASN A 148 -1.31 -15.56 13.17
N ALA A 149 -1.44 -16.71 12.49
CA ALA A 149 -0.30 -17.37 11.85
C ALA A 149 0.40 -16.48 10.82
N ALA A 150 -0.37 -15.79 9.97
CA ALA A 150 0.17 -14.85 9.02
C ALA A 150 0.70 -13.57 9.70
N SER A 151 -0.03 -13.02 10.69
CA SER A 151 0.39 -11.82 11.42
C SER A 151 1.73 -11.98 12.12
N LEU A 152 1.99 -13.13 12.74
CA LEU A 152 3.28 -13.42 13.39
C LEU A 152 4.43 -13.36 12.39
N LEU A 153 4.27 -13.93 11.21
CA LEU A 153 5.29 -13.92 10.15
C LEU A 153 5.54 -12.51 9.61
N ILE A 154 4.48 -11.73 9.42
CA ILE A 154 4.60 -10.33 9.00
C ILE A 154 5.32 -9.53 10.08
N SER A 155 4.95 -9.71 11.36
CA SER A 155 5.59 -9.02 12.48
C SER A 155 7.08 -9.38 12.63
N GLU A 156 7.47 -10.63 12.35
CA GLU A 156 8.88 -11.03 12.32
C GLU A 156 9.70 -10.30 11.24
N ILE A 157 9.06 -9.95 10.13
CA ILE A 157 9.68 -9.29 8.98
C ILE A 157 9.73 -7.77 9.19
N THR A 158 8.60 -7.17 9.59
CA THR A 158 8.44 -5.71 9.65
C THR A 158 8.76 -5.11 11.01
N GLY A 159 8.80 -5.93 12.06
CA GLY A 159 8.90 -5.48 13.45
C GLY A 159 7.56 -5.02 14.06
N GLU A 160 6.48 -5.00 13.28
CA GLU A 160 5.17 -4.50 13.70
C GLU A 160 4.04 -5.43 13.27
N ALA A 161 2.95 -5.45 14.04
CA ALA A 161 1.75 -6.22 13.66
C ALA A 161 1.05 -5.56 12.46
N PRO A 162 0.57 -6.35 11.48
CA PRO A 162 -0.18 -5.80 10.36
C PRO A 162 -1.49 -5.18 10.84
N VAL A 163 -1.83 -4.02 10.28
CA VAL A 163 -3.07 -3.30 10.58
C VAL A 163 -4.11 -3.43 9.46
N LEU A 164 -3.73 -4.02 8.34
CA LEU A 164 -4.57 -4.25 7.17
C LEU A 164 -4.75 -5.76 6.95
N PHE A 165 -5.97 -6.14 6.67
CA PHE A 165 -6.34 -7.50 6.27
C PHE A 165 -7.19 -7.47 5.00
N ARG A 166 -6.92 -8.37 4.06
CA ARG A 166 -7.80 -8.64 2.91
C ARG A 166 -8.25 -10.08 2.96
N ALA A 167 -9.57 -10.31 2.82
CA ALA A 167 -10.12 -11.65 2.85
C ALA A 167 -9.81 -12.39 1.55
N PRO A 168 -9.29 -13.62 1.58
CA PRO A 168 -9.20 -14.46 0.40
C PRO A 168 -10.55 -14.56 -0.31
N ASN A 169 -10.54 -14.45 -1.65
CA ASN A 169 -11.73 -14.42 -2.49
C ASN A 169 -12.72 -13.29 -2.17
N LEU A 170 -12.33 -12.27 -1.40
CA LEU A 170 -13.20 -11.24 -0.83
C LEU A 170 -14.42 -11.83 -0.09
N ASP A 171 -14.25 -13.00 0.50
CA ASP A 171 -15.32 -13.72 1.22
C ASP A 171 -15.44 -13.20 2.66
N HIS A 172 -16.50 -12.46 2.91
CA HIS A 172 -16.76 -11.76 4.16
C HIS A 172 -17.85 -12.45 4.99
N GLY A 173 -17.74 -12.32 6.32
CA GLY A 173 -18.74 -12.80 7.26
C GLY A 173 -18.65 -12.09 8.61
N ALA A 174 -19.68 -12.20 9.43
CA ALA A 174 -19.75 -11.53 10.73
C ALA A 174 -18.60 -11.95 11.67
N ASN A 175 -18.25 -13.23 11.68
CA ASN A 175 -17.14 -13.74 12.48
C ASN A 175 -15.81 -13.13 12.04
N LEU A 176 -15.61 -12.94 10.73
CA LEU A 176 -14.39 -12.34 10.19
C LEU A 176 -14.24 -10.88 10.65
N SER A 177 -15.29 -10.06 10.51
CA SER A 177 -15.28 -8.68 11.02
C SER A 177 -15.00 -8.63 12.52
N GLN A 178 -15.60 -9.54 13.32
CA GLN A 178 -15.35 -9.63 14.76
C GLN A 178 -13.88 -9.94 15.07
N VAL A 179 -13.28 -10.91 14.35
CA VAL A 179 -11.87 -11.27 14.54
C VAL A 179 -10.96 -10.11 14.15
N CYS A 180 -11.21 -9.46 13.01
CA CYS A 180 -10.44 -8.29 12.58
C CYS A 180 -10.56 -7.14 13.60
N THR A 181 -11.74 -6.91 14.18
CA THR A 181 -11.91 -5.92 15.27
C THR A 181 -11.01 -6.26 16.46
N ASN A 182 -11.02 -7.51 16.90
CA ASN A 182 -10.25 -7.97 18.06
C ASN A 182 -8.72 -7.90 17.81
N MET A 183 -8.30 -8.08 16.56
CA MET A 183 -6.89 -8.05 16.15
C MET A 183 -6.41 -6.65 15.72
N GLY A 184 -7.29 -5.64 15.71
CA GLY A 184 -6.91 -4.28 15.34
C GLY A 184 -6.70 -4.06 13.84
N MET A 185 -7.25 -4.94 12.96
CA MET A 185 -7.07 -4.87 11.51
C MET A 185 -8.31 -4.30 10.80
N ALA A 186 -8.11 -3.36 9.88
CA ALA A 186 -9.13 -2.93 8.92
C ALA A 186 -9.25 -3.94 7.77
N LEU A 187 -10.48 -4.17 7.28
CA LEU A 187 -10.69 -5.03 6.11
C LEU A 187 -10.59 -4.19 4.84
N ILE A 188 -9.65 -4.54 3.98
CA ILE A 188 -9.37 -3.81 2.75
C ILE A 188 -9.80 -4.65 1.56
N ASP A 189 -10.84 -4.21 0.88
CA ASP A 189 -11.20 -4.74 -0.44
C ASP A 189 -10.39 -3.98 -1.52
N GLY A 190 -11.01 -3.65 -2.59
CA GLY A 190 -10.46 -2.88 -3.68
C GLY A 190 -11.26 -3.11 -4.94
N ASN A 191 -10.91 -2.38 -5.97
CA ASN A 191 -11.46 -2.62 -7.29
C ASN A 191 -10.73 -3.80 -7.93
N VAL A 192 -11.45 -4.92 -8.11
CA VAL A 192 -10.93 -6.11 -8.78
C VAL A 192 -10.80 -5.83 -10.27
N HIS A 193 -9.61 -5.96 -10.80
CA HIS A 193 -9.32 -5.67 -12.21
C HIS A 193 -9.08 -6.92 -13.04
N ASN A 194 -9.86 -7.98 -12.83
CA ASN A 194 -9.92 -9.20 -13.65
C ASN A 194 -8.57 -9.66 -14.25
N ASP A 195 -7.52 -9.62 -13.44
CA ASP A 195 -6.22 -10.15 -13.84
C ASP A 195 -6.16 -11.68 -13.74
N TRP A 196 -7.27 -12.29 -13.38
CA TRP A 196 -7.50 -13.73 -13.34
C TRP A 196 -8.76 -14.09 -14.14
N PRO A 197 -8.70 -14.77 -15.28
CA PRO A 197 -7.58 -15.12 -16.17
C PRO A 197 -7.32 -14.08 -17.29
N GLY A 198 -7.25 -12.82 -16.96
CA GLY A 198 -7.18 -11.70 -17.91
C GLY A 198 -5.96 -11.72 -18.82
N SER A 199 -6.12 -11.25 -20.06
CA SER A 199 -4.99 -10.90 -20.92
C SER A 199 -4.36 -9.57 -20.49
N SER A 200 -3.09 -9.34 -20.81
CA SER A 200 -2.38 -8.09 -20.53
C SER A 200 -3.19 -6.85 -20.95
N ALA A 201 -3.78 -6.85 -22.16
CA ALA A 201 -4.58 -5.74 -22.64
C ALA A 201 -5.89 -5.56 -21.84
N ALA A 202 -6.53 -6.65 -21.43
CA ALA A 202 -7.76 -6.60 -20.64
C ALA A 202 -7.48 -6.05 -19.23
N ILE A 203 -6.39 -6.49 -18.58
CA ILE A 203 -5.95 -6.00 -17.28
C ILE A 203 -5.69 -4.50 -17.33
N LYS A 204 -4.83 -4.07 -18.27
CA LYS A 204 -4.53 -2.64 -18.47
C LYS A 204 -5.80 -1.81 -18.69
N ASN A 205 -6.65 -2.23 -19.61
CA ASN A 205 -7.88 -1.51 -19.93
C ASN A 205 -8.82 -1.44 -18.71
N SER A 206 -8.95 -2.51 -17.94
CA SER A 206 -9.77 -2.53 -16.72
C SER A 206 -9.28 -1.47 -15.71
N VAL A 207 -7.98 -1.41 -15.44
CA VAL A 207 -7.42 -0.42 -14.51
C VAL A 207 -7.54 1.00 -15.04
N LEU A 208 -7.23 1.23 -16.32
CA LEU A 208 -7.12 2.57 -16.87
C LEU A 208 -8.45 3.15 -17.38
N SER A 209 -9.52 2.35 -17.52
CA SER A 209 -10.81 2.83 -18.05
C SER A 209 -11.46 3.88 -17.15
N ASN A 210 -11.45 3.68 -15.84
CA ASN A 210 -12.10 4.59 -14.88
C ASN A 210 -11.46 4.56 -13.49
N PRO A 211 -10.16 4.88 -13.34
CA PRO A 211 -9.55 4.97 -12.02
C PRO A 211 -10.18 6.12 -11.23
N GLN A 212 -10.45 5.89 -9.94
CA GLN A 212 -11.08 6.85 -9.06
C GLN A 212 -10.07 7.37 -8.04
N ASP A 213 -10.16 8.66 -7.70
CA ASP A 213 -9.42 9.23 -6.58
C ASP A 213 -9.87 8.56 -5.27
N GLY A 214 -8.92 8.14 -4.44
CA GLY A 214 -9.19 7.30 -3.28
C GLY A 214 -9.43 5.81 -3.59
N GLY A 215 -9.30 5.38 -4.84
CA GLY A 215 -9.44 3.98 -5.25
C GLY A 215 -8.30 3.10 -4.74
N ILE A 216 -8.58 1.80 -4.62
CA ILE A 216 -7.60 0.76 -4.29
C ILE A 216 -7.59 -0.24 -5.44
N ILE A 217 -6.50 -0.28 -6.20
CA ILE A 217 -6.32 -1.26 -7.28
C ILE A 217 -5.94 -2.60 -6.65
N LEU A 218 -6.70 -3.66 -6.97
CA LEU A 218 -6.44 -5.03 -6.56
C LEU A 218 -5.99 -5.85 -7.77
N LEU A 219 -4.75 -6.31 -7.73
CA LEU A 219 -4.15 -7.24 -8.67
C LEU A 219 -3.57 -8.43 -7.89
N HIS A 220 -3.03 -9.44 -8.60
CA HIS A 220 -2.46 -10.62 -7.97
C HIS A 220 -1.03 -10.87 -8.45
N GLU A 221 -0.21 -11.42 -7.55
CA GLU A 221 1.16 -11.82 -7.88
C GLU A 221 1.34 -13.35 -8.04
N ASN A 222 0.36 -14.16 -7.63
CA ASN A 222 0.41 -15.62 -7.69
C ASN A 222 -0.80 -16.23 -8.41
N ASN A 223 -0.93 -16.00 -9.69
CA ASN A 223 -1.98 -16.60 -10.51
C ASN A 223 -1.47 -17.01 -11.90
N THR A 224 -2.30 -17.68 -12.68
CA THR A 224 -1.94 -18.11 -14.04
C THR A 224 -1.75 -16.94 -15.00
N SER A 225 -2.27 -15.77 -14.66
CA SER A 225 -2.14 -14.51 -15.42
C SER A 225 -1.02 -13.62 -14.90
N GLN A 226 -0.24 -14.06 -13.92
CA GLN A 226 0.84 -13.28 -13.31
C GLN A 226 1.80 -12.68 -14.36
N GLY A 227 2.18 -13.44 -15.38
CA GLY A 227 2.98 -12.93 -16.48
C GLY A 227 2.29 -11.81 -17.27
N ASN A 228 0.96 -11.85 -17.36
CA ASN A 228 0.18 -10.82 -18.02
C ASN A 228 0.09 -9.53 -17.18
N THR A 229 -0.08 -9.66 -15.86
CA THR A 229 -0.05 -8.52 -14.92
C THR A 229 1.33 -7.86 -14.95
N MET A 230 2.40 -8.65 -14.84
CA MET A 230 3.77 -8.16 -14.90
C MET A 230 4.10 -7.45 -16.21
N ALA A 231 3.66 -8.01 -17.35
CA ALA A 231 3.92 -7.44 -18.67
C ALA A 231 3.32 -6.05 -18.87
N VAL A 232 2.23 -5.72 -18.18
CA VAL A 232 1.52 -4.43 -18.32
C VAL A 232 1.65 -3.50 -17.13
N LEU A 233 2.30 -3.93 -16.05
CA LEU A 233 2.45 -3.10 -14.86
C LEU A 233 3.12 -1.74 -15.15
N PRO A 234 4.21 -1.65 -15.96
CA PRO A 234 4.77 -0.35 -16.34
C PRO A 234 3.78 0.55 -17.08
N GLU A 235 2.98 -0.03 -18.01
CA GLU A 235 1.98 0.74 -18.75
C GLU A 235 0.79 1.18 -17.88
N ILE A 236 0.41 0.38 -16.88
CA ILE A 236 -0.60 0.75 -15.88
C ILE A 236 -0.11 1.94 -15.07
N ILE A 237 1.14 1.88 -14.58
CA ILE A 237 1.74 2.95 -13.78
C ILE A 237 1.82 4.25 -14.60
N SER A 238 2.36 4.19 -15.82
CA SER A 238 2.45 5.34 -16.71
C SER A 238 1.07 5.94 -16.99
N GLY A 239 0.09 5.12 -17.37
CA GLY A 239 -1.26 5.59 -17.68
C GLY A 239 -2.01 6.19 -16.50
N LEU A 240 -1.76 5.72 -15.27
CA LEU A 240 -2.30 6.35 -14.06
C LEU A 240 -1.67 7.73 -13.82
N ARG A 241 -0.36 7.85 -14.03
CA ARG A 241 0.37 9.14 -13.92
C ARG A 241 -0.10 10.15 -14.95
N GLU A 242 -0.28 9.74 -16.21
CA GLU A 242 -0.86 10.57 -17.27
C GLU A 242 -2.27 11.09 -16.93
N LYS A 243 -3.01 10.34 -16.11
CA LYS A 243 -4.33 10.73 -15.59
C LYS A 243 -4.25 11.59 -14.30
N GLY A 244 -3.06 11.93 -13.85
CA GLY A 244 -2.79 12.77 -12.68
C GLY A 244 -2.92 12.06 -11.33
N PHE A 245 -2.74 10.72 -11.28
CA PHE A 245 -2.75 9.97 -10.03
C PHE A 245 -1.35 9.79 -9.46
N TRP A 246 -1.17 10.12 -8.17
CA TRP A 246 -0.04 9.64 -7.39
C TRP A 246 -0.38 8.26 -6.85
N ILE A 247 0.52 7.30 -7.10
CA ILE A 247 0.35 5.89 -6.72
C ILE A 247 1.09 5.67 -5.41
N MET A 248 0.43 5.03 -4.43
CA MET A 248 0.94 4.85 -3.08
C MET A 248 0.44 3.56 -2.42
N THR A 249 0.84 3.31 -1.17
CA THR A 249 0.31 2.22 -0.35
C THR A 249 -1.10 2.54 0.17
N VAL A 250 -1.80 1.53 0.69
CA VAL A 250 -3.14 1.71 1.28
C VAL A 250 -3.09 2.61 2.52
N SER A 251 -2.08 2.42 3.38
CA SER A 251 -1.93 3.25 4.59
C SER A 251 -1.58 4.71 4.25
N GLU A 252 -0.71 4.95 3.26
CA GLU A 252 -0.42 6.31 2.79
C GLU A 252 -1.67 6.97 2.20
N LEU A 253 -2.47 6.23 1.41
CA LEU A 253 -3.74 6.72 0.89
C LEU A 253 -4.69 7.13 2.01
N ALA A 254 -4.78 6.34 3.08
CA ALA A 254 -5.60 6.69 4.24
C ALA A 254 -5.10 7.97 4.93
N ILE A 255 -3.79 8.16 5.03
CA ILE A 255 -3.18 9.37 5.60
C ILE A 255 -3.52 10.60 4.77
N VAL A 256 -3.28 10.58 3.46
CA VAL A 256 -3.52 11.77 2.61
C VAL A 256 -5.01 12.10 2.47
N LYS A 257 -5.88 11.08 2.59
CA LYS A 257 -7.34 11.25 2.64
C LYS A 257 -7.89 11.57 4.03
N GLU A 258 -7.02 11.68 5.04
CA GLU A 258 -7.40 11.93 6.45
C GLU A 258 -8.45 10.93 6.95
N LYS A 259 -8.38 9.69 6.43
CA LYS A 259 -9.29 8.62 6.78
C LYS A 259 -8.68 7.70 7.83
N LYS A 260 -9.27 7.67 9.00
CA LYS A 260 -8.95 6.65 10.00
C LYS A 260 -9.52 5.31 9.56
N LEU A 261 -8.66 4.33 9.35
CA LEU A 261 -9.08 2.94 9.10
C LEU A 261 -9.41 2.28 10.45
N GLU A 262 -10.67 1.89 10.63
CA GLU A 262 -11.14 1.28 11.86
C GLU A 262 -11.11 -0.25 11.75
N ALA A 263 -10.67 -0.91 12.83
CA ALA A 263 -10.60 -2.36 12.89
C ALA A 263 -11.98 -3.00 12.72
N GLY A 264 -12.04 -4.05 11.91
CA GLY A 264 -13.28 -4.76 11.58
C GLY A 264 -14.18 -4.06 10.57
N VAL A 265 -13.87 -2.82 10.19
CA VAL A 265 -14.60 -2.07 9.15
C VAL A 265 -14.02 -2.35 7.78
N ARG A 266 -14.90 -2.47 6.78
CA ARG A 266 -14.56 -2.81 5.40
C ARG A 266 -14.46 -1.56 4.51
N TYR A 267 -13.40 -1.48 3.73
CA TYR A 267 -13.11 -0.37 2.82
C TYR A 267 -12.88 -0.89 1.39
N GLY A 268 -13.74 -0.52 0.45
CA GLY A 268 -13.53 -0.76 -0.99
C GLY A 268 -12.80 0.40 -1.68
N SER A 269 -12.81 1.57 -1.04
CA SER A 269 -12.07 2.78 -1.42
C SER A 269 -11.85 3.64 -0.16
N ILE A 270 -10.99 4.64 -0.26
CA ILE A 270 -10.62 5.55 0.85
C ILE A 270 -10.91 6.99 0.40
N ASN A 271 -12.11 7.49 0.78
CA ASN A 271 -12.59 8.83 0.46
C ASN A 271 -12.97 9.59 1.72
#